data_e7eef09396283a6652e8a1af3e229d56
#
_entry.id   e7eef09396283a6652e8a1af3e229d56
#
_cell.length_a   1.000
_cell.length_b   1.000
_cell.length_c   1.000
_cell.angle_alpha   90.00
_cell.angle_beta   90.00
_cell.angle_gamma   90.00
#
_symmetry.space_group_name_H-M   'P 1'
#
loop_
_entity.id
_entity.type
_entity.pdbx_description
1 polymer ?
#
loop_
_entity_poly.entity_id
_entity_poly.type
_entity_poly.pdbx_seq_one_letter_code
_entity_poly.pdbx_strand_id
1 'polypeptide(L)'
;TNNSTNNSTNNSTNNSTNISNLIPLIDNSLPSYSKLPESEDTDSGHPMDILDHPVFTTNSLTSSPSLIFLNAPTINVEATNISGVYLDINKPIVHKKKIRNFVEINAGIGKPFKHMSSSNLENSALNFRKETEKPLYSWNSNILIGFDFMQTWTIAAGLEWSEIIEKFNYTNGKATRIEVKIDPSTQQPSDTSLVRGTLSERGQNTLSLLNIPLNIGYQKKLGSWKVGLEAGLGLNVRLKSSGKILLAEQDVKSLADLNYIYKTKIGLSAGLAISFERHLSKHVSFMIKPQYITYFSDWSQNSNPVSVYYDMLSLSVGIRHYF
;
A
#
# COMPACT_ATOMS: atom_id res chain seq x y z
N THR A 1 67.16 6.13 -31.92
CA THR A 1 66.97 7.31 -32.79
C THR A 1 65.53 7.39 -33.26
N ASN A 2 64.98 8.48 -33.00
CA ASN A 2 63.74 9.15 -33.41
C ASN A 2 62.61 9.18 -32.37
N ASN A 3 62.66 10.29 -31.61
CA ASN A 3 61.54 10.96 -30.94
C ASN A 3 60.44 11.34 -31.91
N SER A 4 59.21 11.12 -31.52
CA SER A 4 58.09 11.91 -32.04
C SER A 4 57.06 12.11 -30.90
N THR A 5 57.14 13.30 -30.32
CA THR A 5 56.22 13.91 -29.37
C THR A 5 55.00 14.40 -30.17
N ASN A 6 53.79 13.86 -29.87
CA ASN A 6 52.54 14.51 -30.29
C ASN A 6 51.79 15.03 -29.06
N ASN A 7 51.92 16.33 -28.81
CA ASN A 7 51.05 17.14 -27.96
C ASN A 7 49.73 17.38 -28.67
N SER A 8 48.64 16.85 -28.17
CA SER A 8 47.30 17.24 -28.58
C SER A 8 46.60 17.88 -27.37
N THR A 9 46.62 19.22 -27.34
CA THR A 9 45.90 20.06 -26.36
C THR A 9 44.45 20.21 -26.84
N ASN A 10 43.53 19.46 -26.23
CA ASN A 10 42.11 19.72 -26.42
C ASN A 10 41.63 20.70 -25.34
N ASN A 11 41.53 21.98 -25.74
CA ASN A 11 40.77 23.00 -25.02
C ASN A 11 39.27 22.78 -25.24
N SER A 12 38.62 22.19 -24.27
CA SER A 12 37.14 22.15 -24.18
C SER A 12 36.70 23.30 -23.31
N THR A 13 36.32 24.40 -23.91
CA THR A 13 35.69 25.54 -23.23
C THR A 13 34.25 25.20 -22.92
N ASN A 14 33.97 24.80 -21.65
CA ASN A 14 32.61 24.65 -21.12
C ASN A 14 32.03 26.06 -20.87
N ASN A 15 31.23 26.56 -21.80
CA ASN A 15 30.33 27.67 -21.56
C ASN A 15 29.11 27.18 -20.78
N SER A 16 29.23 27.15 -19.45
CA SER A 16 28.08 27.09 -18.55
C SER A 16 27.43 28.48 -18.50
N THR A 17 26.41 28.69 -19.30
CA THR A 17 25.50 29.82 -19.13
C THR A 17 24.59 29.58 -17.96
N ASN A 18 24.93 30.14 -16.79
CA ASN A 18 24.05 30.27 -15.62
C ASN A 18 22.86 31.16 -16.00
N ILE A 19 21.71 30.54 -16.25
CA ILE A 19 20.41 31.21 -16.23
C ILE A 19 19.83 31.04 -14.85
N SER A 20 20.32 31.80 -13.88
CA SER A 20 19.71 32.01 -12.59
C SER A 20 19.04 33.38 -12.58
N ASN A 21 17.78 33.38 -12.12
CA ASN A 21 16.97 34.52 -11.71
C ASN A 21 16.19 35.27 -12.81
N LEU A 22 15.06 34.69 -13.19
CA LEU A 22 13.88 35.48 -13.51
C LEU A 22 12.80 35.12 -12.48
N ILE A 23 12.70 35.94 -11.44
CA ILE A 23 11.58 35.95 -10.50
C ILE A 23 10.40 36.57 -11.23
N PRO A 24 9.25 35.89 -11.41
CA PRO A 24 8.05 36.54 -11.90
C PRO A 24 7.51 37.48 -10.81
N LEU A 25 7.43 38.76 -11.09
CA LEU A 25 6.64 39.72 -10.33
C LEU A 25 5.16 39.27 -10.41
N ILE A 26 4.67 38.73 -9.32
CA ILE A 26 3.23 38.42 -9.15
C ILE A 26 2.55 39.76 -8.81
N ASP A 27 1.80 40.27 -9.76
CA ASP A 27 0.85 41.37 -9.54
C ASP A 27 -0.34 40.84 -8.74
N ASN A 28 -0.36 41.15 -7.42
CA ASN A 28 -1.43 40.79 -6.49
C ASN A 28 -2.63 41.75 -6.57
N SER A 29 -3.14 42.05 -7.73
CA SER A 29 -4.43 42.70 -7.87
C SER A 29 -5.56 41.66 -7.91
N LEU A 30 -6.11 41.35 -6.75
CA LEU A 30 -7.34 40.58 -6.59
C LEU A 30 -8.51 41.33 -7.22
N PRO A 31 -9.28 40.72 -8.12
CA PRO A 31 -10.55 41.27 -8.53
C PRO A 31 -11.54 41.21 -7.36
N SER A 32 -12.06 42.38 -6.95
CA SER A 32 -13.14 42.49 -5.98
C SER A 32 -14.38 41.82 -6.51
N TYR A 33 -14.81 40.74 -5.85
CA TYR A 33 -16.09 40.12 -6.13
C TYR A 33 -17.21 41.01 -5.59
N SER A 34 -18.05 41.49 -6.51
CA SER A 34 -19.31 42.15 -6.20
C SER A 34 -20.26 41.18 -5.53
N LYS A 35 -20.82 41.64 -4.41
CA LYS A 35 -21.87 40.98 -3.62
C LYS A 35 -22.98 40.46 -4.50
N LEU A 36 -23.33 39.17 -4.38
CA LEU A 36 -24.58 38.59 -4.84
C LEU A 36 -25.73 39.10 -3.96
N PRO A 37 -26.91 39.28 -4.52
CA PRO A 37 -28.08 39.74 -3.77
C PRO A 37 -28.58 38.68 -2.78
N GLU A 38 -28.90 39.15 -1.58
CA GLU A 38 -29.64 38.45 -0.55
C GLU A 38 -31.00 37.99 -1.12
N SER A 39 -31.26 36.71 -1.10
CA SER A 39 -32.59 36.17 -1.33
C SER A 39 -33.33 36.02 -0.01
N GLU A 40 -34.51 36.61 0.03
CA GLU A 40 -35.45 36.68 1.12
C GLU A 40 -35.83 35.31 1.71
N ASP A 41 -36.00 35.33 3.02
CA ASP A 41 -36.64 34.32 3.85
C ASP A 41 -38.03 33.94 3.32
N THR A 42 -38.25 32.64 3.15
CA THR A 42 -39.57 32.05 3.27
C THR A 42 -39.54 30.95 4.32
N ASP A 43 -40.06 31.36 5.46
CA ASP A 43 -40.51 30.55 6.58
C ASP A 43 -41.50 29.47 6.11
N SER A 44 -41.16 28.20 6.24
CA SER A 44 -42.14 27.13 6.28
C SER A 44 -41.68 26.07 7.26
N GLY A 45 -42.21 26.19 8.48
CA GLY A 45 -42.03 25.23 9.55
C GLY A 45 -42.59 23.85 9.19
N HIS A 46 -41.71 22.86 9.28
CA HIS A 46 -42.09 21.45 9.49
C HIS A 46 -41.45 20.95 10.77
N PRO A 47 -42.22 20.30 11.66
CA PRO A 47 -41.68 19.75 12.89
C PRO A 47 -40.75 18.56 12.56
N MET A 48 -39.53 18.63 13.07
CA MET A 48 -38.60 17.49 13.07
C MET A 48 -39.17 16.37 13.95
N ASP A 49 -39.48 15.26 13.32
CA ASP A 49 -39.63 13.98 13.98
C ASP A 49 -38.35 13.58 14.68
N ILE A 50 -38.47 13.47 16.01
CA ILE A 50 -37.41 12.96 16.87
C ILE A 50 -37.30 11.46 16.59
N LEU A 51 -36.28 11.06 15.83
CA LEU A 51 -35.90 9.68 15.67
C LEU A 51 -35.28 9.17 16.99
N ASP A 52 -36.05 8.29 17.66
CA ASP A 52 -35.65 7.52 18.81
C ASP A 52 -34.35 6.77 18.54
N HIS A 53 -33.32 7.12 19.29
CA HIS A 53 -32.12 6.33 19.36
C HIS A 53 -32.40 5.05 20.17
N PRO A 54 -32.06 3.85 19.65
CA PRO A 54 -32.15 2.64 20.45
C PRO A 54 -31.09 2.70 21.56
N VAL A 55 -31.58 2.77 22.79
CA VAL A 55 -30.79 2.60 24.00
C VAL A 55 -30.36 1.14 24.08
N PHE A 56 -29.08 0.86 23.78
CA PHE A 56 -28.51 -0.45 24.07
C PHE A 56 -28.29 -0.59 25.57
N THR A 57 -29.21 -1.27 26.22
CA THR A 57 -29.03 -1.77 27.61
C THR A 57 -28.06 -2.94 27.56
N THR A 58 -26.85 -2.72 28.02
CA THR A 58 -25.89 -3.80 28.32
C THR A 58 -26.32 -4.59 29.52
N ASN A 59 -27.04 -5.69 29.30
CA ASN A 59 -27.23 -6.69 30.33
C ASN A 59 -25.91 -7.42 30.58
N SER A 60 -25.26 -7.09 31.68
CA SER A 60 -24.13 -7.82 32.21
C SER A 60 -24.63 -9.19 32.76
N LEU A 61 -24.56 -10.21 31.91
CA LEU A 61 -24.70 -11.59 32.34
C LEU A 61 -23.37 -12.07 32.92
N THR A 62 -23.19 -11.85 34.22
CA THR A 62 -22.22 -12.57 35.03
C THR A 62 -22.78 -13.96 35.34
N SER A 63 -22.62 -14.89 34.40
CA SER A 63 -22.79 -16.31 34.68
C SER A 63 -21.40 -16.95 34.74
N SER A 64 -20.93 -17.18 35.95
CA SER A 64 -19.79 -18.05 36.21
C SER A 64 -20.11 -19.45 35.67
N PRO A 65 -19.27 -20.07 34.83
CA PRO A 65 -19.47 -21.47 34.50
C PRO A 65 -19.11 -22.31 35.70
N SER A 66 -20.11 -22.84 36.40
CA SER A 66 -19.93 -23.91 37.36
C SER A 66 -19.39 -25.15 36.63
N LEU A 67 -18.16 -25.51 36.94
CA LEU A 67 -17.54 -26.76 36.50
C LEU A 67 -18.35 -27.91 37.08
N ILE A 68 -19.21 -28.53 36.28
CA ILE A 68 -19.87 -29.78 36.61
C ILE A 68 -18.79 -30.86 36.49
N PHE A 69 -18.24 -31.27 37.63
CA PHE A 69 -17.47 -32.52 37.71
C PHE A 69 -18.42 -33.68 37.47
N LEU A 70 -18.43 -34.22 36.25
CA LEU A 70 -19.03 -35.51 35.96
C LEU A 70 -18.22 -36.57 36.69
N ASN A 71 -18.81 -37.10 37.78
CA ASN A 71 -18.30 -38.29 38.44
C ASN A 71 -18.26 -39.42 37.40
N ALA A 72 -17.07 -39.76 36.94
CA ALA A 72 -16.86 -40.93 36.11
C ALA A 72 -17.23 -42.18 36.93
N PRO A 73 -18.07 -43.08 36.42
CA PRO A 73 -18.37 -44.31 37.09
C PRO A 73 -17.09 -45.13 37.24
N THR A 74 -16.78 -45.48 38.52
CA THR A 74 -15.68 -46.41 38.83
C THR A 74 -16.12 -47.79 38.32
N ILE A 75 -15.58 -48.17 37.15
CA ILE A 75 -15.78 -49.56 36.65
C ILE A 75 -14.81 -50.43 37.42
N ASN A 76 -15.34 -51.19 38.39
CA ASN A 76 -14.62 -52.30 39.01
C ASN A 76 -14.45 -53.40 37.97
N VAL A 77 -13.27 -53.44 37.34
CA VAL A 77 -12.89 -54.57 36.48
C VAL A 77 -12.35 -55.66 37.39
N GLU A 78 -13.15 -56.68 37.66
CA GLU A 78 -12.63 -57.92 38.26
C GLU A 78 -11.58 -58.50 37.33
N ALA A 79 -10.36 -58.61 37.86
CA ALA A 79 -9.23 -59.18 37.17
C ALA A 79 -9.45 -60.68 36.92
N THR A 80 -10.06 -61.02 35.79
CA THR A 80 -10.01 -62.40 35.28
C THR A 80 -8.59 -62.62 34.75
N ASN A 81 -7.85 -63.47 35.45
CA ASN A 81 -6.52 -63.95 35.05
C ASN A 81 -6.57 -64.64 33.69
N ILE A 82 -6.38 -63.92 32.61
CA ILE A 82 -6.10 -64.46 31.28
C ILE A 82 -4.55 -64.47 31.17
N SER A 83 -3.95 -65.58 31.59
CA SER A 83 -2.53 -65.83 31.39
C SER A 83 -2.29 -65.98 29.88
N GLY A 84 -1.52 -65.09 29.28
CA GLY A 84 -0.90 -65.27 28.00
C GLY A 84 -1.00 -64.14 26.95
N VAL A 85 -1.67 -63.04 27.25
CA VAL A 85 -1.62 -61.88 26.33
C VAL A 85 -0.92 -60.73 27.03
N TYR A 86 0.41 -60.61 26.77
CA TYR A 86 1.12 -59.37 27.04
C TYR A 86 0.61 -58.34 26.08
N LEU A 87 -0.48 -57.64 26.43
CA LEU A 87 -0.76 -56.38 25.80
C LEU A 87 0.36 -55.41 26.23
N ASP A 88 1.23 -55.11 25.32
CA ASP A 88 2.26 -54.04 25.43
C ASP A 88 1.52 -52.69 25.50
N ILE A 89 0.73 -52.51 26.57
CA ILE A 89 -0.04 -51.30 26.85
C ILE A 89 0.98 -50.33 27.40
N ASN A 90 1.20 -49.27 26.64
CA ASN A 90 1.91 -48.04 27.04
C ASN A 90 3.35 -47.88 26.59
N LYS A 91 3.56 -47.98 25.29
CA LYS A 91 4.46 -46.96 24.71
C LYS A 91 3.61 -45.72 24.45
N PRO A 92 3.79 -44.63 25.24
CA PRO A 92 3.14 -43.36 24.89
C PRO A 92 3.56 -43.08 23.43
N ILE A 93 2.59 -42.94 22.53
CA ILE A 93 2.85 -42.51 21.16
C ILE A 93 3.30 -41.06 21.33
N VAL A 94 4.61 -40.88 21.51
CA VAL A 94 5.23 -39.56 21.52
C VAL A 94 5.13 -39.09 20.06
N HIS A 95 4.05 -38.39 19.78
CA HIS A 95 3.96 -37.65 18.52
C HIS A 95 5.13 -36.66 18.53
N LYS A 96 6.26 -37.05 17.90
CA LYS A 96 7.37 -36.14 17.66
C LYS A 96 6.77 -34.95 16.93
N LYS A 97 6.67 -33.81 17.63
CA LYS A 97 6.27 -32.54 17.05
C LYS A 97 7.21 -32.28 15.86
N LYS A 98 6.74 -32.55 14.66
CA LYS A 98 7.58 -32.42 13.47
C LYS A 98 7.54 -30.95 13.08
N ILE A 99 8.62 -30.24 13.40
CA ILE A 99 8.87 -28.90 12.86
C ILE A 99 9.49 -29.10 11.48
N ARG A 100 8.99 -28.36 10.50
CA ARG A 100 9.52 -28.37 9.13
C ARG A 100 9.82 -26.92 8.76
N ASN A 101 11.06 -26.65 8.43
CA ASN A 101 11.47 -25.35 7.93
C ASN A 101 11.16 -25.23 6.44
N PHE A 102 10.94 -24.02 5.97
CA PHE A 102 10.71 -23.76 4.56
C PHE A 102 11.22 -22.38 4.13
N VAL A 103 11.45 -22.26 2.84
CA VAL A 103 11.59 -21.00 2.13
C VAL A 103 10.45 -20.92 1.12
N GLU A 104 9.85 -19.75 1.02
CA GLU A 104 8.73 -19.48 0.15
C GLU A 104 9.04 -18.25 -0.70
N ILE A 105 8.76 -18.33 -2.00
CA ILE A 105 8.89 -17.23 -2.95
C ILE A 105 7.52 -17.05 -3.63
N ASN A 106 6.98 -15.84 -3.58
CA ASN A 106 5.71 -15.51 -4.20
C ASN A 106 5.86 -14.28 -5.10
N ALA A 107 5.00 -14.24 -6.11
CA ALA A 107 4.74 -13.06 -6.91
C ALA A 107 3.23 -12.89 -7.11
N GLY A 108 2.76 -11.66 -7.14
CA GLY A 108 1.33 -11.40 -7.21
C GLY A 108 1.00 -10.09 -7.91
N ILE A 109 -0.25 -10.02 -8.32
CA ILE A 109 -0.88 -8.81 -8.87
C ILE A 109 -2.06 -8.43 -8.00
N GLY A 110 -2.39 -7.13 -7.94
CA GLY A 110 -3.46 -6.66 -7.10
C GLY A 110 -4.13 -5.40 -7.61
N LYS A 111 -5.23 -5.08 -6.97
CA LYS A 111 -5.97 -3.84 -7.14
C LYS A 111 -5.77 -2.98 -5.90
N PRO A 112 -5.13 -1.82 -6.03
CA PRO A 112 -5.05 -0.84 -4.95
C PRO A 112 -6.33 -0.03 -4.87
N PHE A 113 -6.73 0.31 -3.64
CA PHE A 113 -7.82 1.23 -3.32
C PHE A 113 -7.20 2.44 -2.65
N LYS A 114 -7.34 3.60 -3.27
CA LYS A 114 -6.79 4.87 -2.79
C LYS A 114 -7.86 5.67 -2.09
N HIS A 115 -7.62 6.02 -0.84
CA HIS A 115 -8.45 6.89 -0.04
C HIS A 115 -7.75 8.22 0.17
N MET A 116 -8.43 9.31 -0.15
CA MET A 116 -7.90 10.66 0.04
C MET A 116 -8.86 11.48 0.88
N SER A 117 -8.33 12.20 1.85
CA SER A 117 -9.04 13.15 2.69
C SER A 117 -8.24 14.44 2.83
N SER A 118 -8.92 15.54 3.15
CA SER A 118 -8.26 16.82 3.46
C SER A 118 -8.81 17.35 4.77
N SER A 119 -7.93 17.84 5.62
CA SER A 119 -8.28 18.48 6.90
C SER A 119 -8.75 19.92 6.71
N ASN A 120 -8.43 20.56 5.59
CA ASN A 120 -8.79 21.94 5.29
C ASN A 120 -10.02 21.99 4.39
N LEU A 121 -10.88 23.00 4.61
CA LEU A 121 -12.12 23.23 3.88
C LEU A 121 -11.95 23.52 2.37
N GLU A 122 -10.72 23.71 1.89
CA GLU A 122 -10.46 23.83 0.45
C GLU A 122 -10.49 22.47 -0.24
N ASN A 123 -11.68 21.99 -0.50
CA ASN A 123 -11.92 20.74 -1.22
C ASN A 123 -11.41 20.74 -2.68
N SER A 124 -10.98 21.88 -3.21
CA SER A 124 -10.54 22.00 -4.61
C SER A 124 -9.31 21.14 -4.92
N ALA A 125 -8.24 21.25 -4.12
CA ALA A 125 -7.02 20.46 -4.32
C ALA A 125 -7.28 18.94 -4.18
N LEU A 126 -8.12 18.54 -3.23
CA LEU A 126 -8.51 17.15 -3.04
C LEU A 126 -9.27 16.61 -4.27
N ASN A 127 -10.24 17.38 -4.78
CA ASN A 127 -11.05 16.98 -5.94
C ASN A 127 -10.17 16.88 -7.20
N PHE A 128 -9.29 17.85 -7.43
CA PHE A 128 -8.34 17.79 -8.54
C PHE A 128 -7.46 16.55 -8.49
N ARG A 129 -6.92 16.22 -7.33
CA ARG A 129 -6.11 15.00 -7.17
C ARG A 129 -6.91 13.72 -7.38
N LYS A 130 -8.16 13.64 -6.87
CA LYS A 130 -9.06 12.50 -7.11
C LYS A 130 -9.39 12.29 -8.58
N GLU A 131 -9.47 13.37 -9.35
CA GLU A 131 -9.77 13.30 -10.78
C GLU A 131 -8.52 12.93 -11.61
N THR A 132 -7.35 13.45 -11.22
CA THR A 132 -6.12 13.30 -11.97
C THR A 132 -5.32 12.04 -11.63
N GLU A 133 -5.41 11.55 -10.38
CA GLU A 133 -4.64 10.41 -9.88
C GLU A 133 -5.56 9.20 -9.64
N LYS A 134 -5.51 8.20 -10.51
CA LYS A 134 -6.34 6.99 -10.40
C LYS A 134 -5.47 5.74 -10.27
N PRO A 135 -5.65 4.95 -9.20
CA PRO A 135 -4.92 3.69 -9.08
C PRO A 135 -5.33 2.73 -10.19
N LEU A 136 -4.35 2.06 -10.79
CA LEU A 136 -4.55 1.07 -11.86
C LEU A 136 -4.43 -0.34 -11.33
N TYR A 137 -3.22 -0.71 -10.95
CA TYR A 137 -2.89 -2.03 -10.43
C TYR A 137 -1.67 -1.95 -9.51
N SER A 138 -1.44 -3.02 -8.78
CA SER A 138 -0.22 -3.24 -8.02
C SER A 138 0.37 -4.59 -8.37
N TRP A 139 1.67 -4.74 -8.14
CA TRP A 139 2.31 -6.03 -8.14
C TRP A 139 3.20 -6.15 -6.91
N ASN A 140 3.41 -7.38 -6.46
CA ASN A 140 4.27 -7.66 -5.33
C ASN A 140 5.09 -8.92 -5.57
N SER A 141 6.25 -8.99 -4.94
CA SER A 141 7.05 -10.21 -4.82
C SER A 141 7.62 -10.28 -3.41
N ASN A 142 7.68 -11.49 -2.85
CA ASN A 142 8.25 -11.68 -1.53
C ASN A 142 9.06 -12.97 -1.45
N ILE A 143 10.02 -12.96 -0.52
CA ILE A 143 10.80 -14.13 -0.10
C ILE A 143 10.59 -14.25 1.40
N LEU A 144 10.06 -15.39 1.84
CA LEU A 144 9.75 -15.69 3.22
C LEU A 144 10.53 -16.92 3.69
N ILE A 145 11.01 -16.87 4.91
CA ILE A 145 11.59 -18.00 5.62
C ILE A 145 10.67 -18.30 6.80
N GLY A 146 10.33 -19.56 7.00
CA GLY A 146 9.40 -19.92 8.06
C GLY A 146 9.51 -21.37 8.47
N PHE A 147 8.62 -21.72 9.38
CA PHE A 147 8.48 -23.08 9.86
C PHE A 147 7.01 -23.44 10.11
N ASP A 148 6.69 -24.70 9.77
CA ASP A 148 5.43 -25.34 10.12
C ASP A 148 5.64 -26.07 11.44
N PHE A 149 4.78 -25.85 12.42
CA PHE A 149 4.74 -26.63 13.64
C PHE A 149 3.37 -27.31 13.82
N MET A 150 3.37 -28.49 14.38
CA MET A 150 2.20 -29.36 14.49
C MET A 150 1.52 -29.64 13.15
N GLN A 151 2.16 -29.42 12.00
CA GLN A 151 1.62 -29.59 10.63
C GLN A 151 0.42 -28.69 10.30
N THR A 152 0.04 -27.81 11.19
CA THR A 152 -1.17 -26.96 11.09
C THR A 152 -0.86 -25.47 11.24
N TRP A 153 0.12 -25.12 12.04
CA TRP A 153 0.50 -23.74 12.28
C TRP A 153 1.76 -23.38 11.50
N THR A 154 1.75 -22.19 10.94
CA THR A 154 2.88 -21.66 10.15
C THR A 154 3.26 -20.31 10.70
N ILE A 155 4.56 -20.06 10.83
CA ILE A 155 5.09 -18.73 11.11
C ILE A 155 6.15 -18.45 10.05
N ALA A 156 6.10 -17.28 9.43
CA ALA A 156 7.05 -16.87 8.40
C ALA A 156 7.36 -15.38 8.50
N ALA A 157 8.59 -15.02 8.18
CA ALA A 157 9.05 -13.65 8.04
C ALA A 157 9.97 -13.51 6.84
N GLY A 158 10.14 -12.31 6.30
CA GLY A 158 11.00 -12.11 5.15
C GLY A 158 11.04 -10.69 4.63
N LEU A 159 11.18 -10.58 3.32
CA LEU A 159 11.20 -9.32 2.60
C LEU A 159 10.11 -9.33 1.53
N GLU A 160 9.44 -8.21 1.38
CA GLU A 160 8.45 -7.99 0.34
C GLU A 160 8.76 -6.68 -0.39
N TRP A 161 8.80 -6.76 -1.71
CA TRP A 161 8.81 -5.62 -2.62
C TRP A 161 7.44 -5.51 -3.26
N SER A 162 6.84 -4.32 -3.22
CA SER A 162 5.58 -4.06 -3.90
C SER A 162 5.59 -2.70 -4.60
N GLU A 163 4.85 -2.61 -5.70
CA GLU A 163 4.66 -1.38 -6.43
C GLU A 163 3.20 -1.15 -6.73
N ILE A 164 2.76 0.08 -6.52
CA ILE A 164 1.44 0.59 -6.90
C ILE A 164 1.63 1.49 -8.10
N ILE A 165 0.90 1.19 -9.17
CA ILE A 165 0.90 1.97 -10.39
C ILE A 165 -0.40 2.77 -10.47
N GLU A 166 -0.27 4.07 -10.67
CA GLU A 166 -1.39 4.98 -10.85
C GLU A 166 -1.32 5.67 -12.20
N LYS A 167 -2.46 5.95 -12.77
CA LYS A 167 -2.58 6.81 -13.95
C LYS A 167 -2.68 8.26 -13.50
N PHE A 168 -1.83 9.10 -14.06
CA PHE A 168 -1.94 10.54 -13.97
C PHE A 168 -2.48 11.10 -15.29
N ASN A 169 -3.54 11.90 -15.23
CA ASN A 169 -4.13 12.53 -16.39
C ASN A 169 -4.72 13.89 -16.01
N TYR A 170 -4.12 14.95 -16.51
CA TYR A 170 -4.54 16.31 -16.26
C TYR A 170 -4.75 17.06 -17.59
N THR A 171 -5.84 17.82 -17.68
CA THR A 171 -6.11 18.67 -18.85
C THR A 171 -6.66 20.01 -18.36
N ASN A 172 -5.96 21.08 -18.73
CA ASN A 172 -6.38 22.46 -18.49
C ASN A 172 -6.68 23.14 -19.83
N GLY A 173 -7.95 23.40 -20.13
CA GLY A 173 -8.40 24.04 -21.36
C GLY A 173 -8.14 25.56 -21.44
N LYS A 174 -7.67 26.17 -20.33
CA LYS A 174 -7.40 27.62 -20.23
C LYS A 174 -5.93 27.90 -19.89
N ALA A 175 -5.03 27.02 -20.29
CA ALA A 175 -3.61 27.22 -20.05
C ALA A 175 -3.10 28.43 -20.86
N THR A 176 -2.30 29.24 -20.18
CA THR A 176 -1.66 30.41 -20.78
C THR A 176 -0.14 30.21 -20.76
N ARG A 177 0.51 30.43 -21.87
CA ARG A 177 1.96 30.37 -22.01
C ARG A 177 2.46 31.71 -22.54
N ILE A 178 3.51 32.19 -21.90
CA ILE A 178 4.24 33.37 -22.43
C ILE A 178 5.28 32.84 -23.41
N GLU A 179 5.16 33.24 -24.67
CA GLU A 179 6.18 32.98 -25.69
C GLU A 179 6.99 34.25 -25.90
N VAL A 180 8.29 34.15 -25.65
CA VAL A 180 9.25 35.22 -25.87
C VAL A 180 9.94 34.93 -27.22
N LYS A 181 9.75 35.81 -28.18
CA LYS A 181 10.51 35.77 -29.45
C LYS A 181 11.86 36.41 -29.22
N ILE A 182 12.92 35.70 -29.56
CA ILE A 182 14.28 36.19 -29.51
C ILE A 182 14.66 36.66 -30.92
N ASP A 183 15.12 37.89 -31.03
CA ASP A 183 15.69 38.42 -32.29
C ASP A 183 16.99 37.65 -32.61
N PRO A 184 17.06 36.95 -33.76
CA PRO A 184 18.22 36.15 -34.10
C PRO A 184 19.49 36.98 -34.33
N SER A 185 19.38 38.30 -34.60
CA SER A 185 20.52 39.19 -34.85
C SER A 185 21.11 39.76 -33.55
N THR A 186 20.28 40.05 -32.55
CA THR A 186 20.70 40.69 -31.30
C THR A 186 20.70 39.71 -30.13
N GLN A 187 20.09 38.54 -30.28
CA GLN A 187 19.86 37.53 -29.22
C GLN A 187 19.09 38.10 -28.00
N GLN A 188 18.39 39.19 -28.18
CA GLN A 188 17.58 39.81 -27.15
C GLN A 188 16.07 39.51 -27.37
N PRO A 189 15.26 39.54 -26.32
CA PRO A 189 13.81 39.43 -26.44
C PRO A 189 13.27 40.59 -27.32
N SER A 190 12.66 40.26 -28.44
CA SER A 190 12.10 41.25 -29.38
C SER A 190 10.61 41.44 -29.21
N ASP A 191 9.89 40.39 -28.76
CA ASP A 191 8.45 40.42 -28.58
C ASP A 191 8.03 39.37 -27.55
N THR A 192 6.94 39.67 -26.85
CA THR A 192 6.35 38.77 -25.84
C THR A 192 4.87 38.61 -26.17
N SER A 193 4.46 37.40 -26.52
CA SER A 193 3.08 37.06 -26.83
C SER A 193 2.48 36.10 -25.82
N LEU A 194 1.20 36.35 -25.45
CA LEU A 194 0.45 35.46 -24.59
C LEU A 194 -0.35 34.46 -25.44
N VAL A 195 0.10 33.21 -25.46
CA VAL A 195 -0.57 32.16 -26.22
C VAL A 195 -1.50 31.40 -25.27
N ARG A 196 -2.79 31.34 -25.61
CA ARG A 196 -3.78 30.54 -24.91
C ARG A 196 -3.98 29.20 -25.60
N GLY A 197 -4.04 28.13 -24.82
CA GLY A 197 -4.19 26.80 -25.37
C GLY A 197 -4.70 25.80 -24.33
N THR A 198 -4.68 24.53 -24.71
CA THR A 198 -4.99 23.43 -23.80
C THR A 198 -3.68 22.76 -23.38
N LEU A 199 -3.42 22.73 -22.06
CA LEU A 199 -2.33 21.94 -21.48
C LEU A 199 -2.87 20.55 -21.15
N SER A 200 -2.30 19.51 -21.73
CA SER A 200 -2.60 18.12 -21.39
C SER A 200 -1.34 17.40 -20.93
N GLU A 201 -1.38 16.92 -19.69
CA GLU A 201 -0.30 16.17 -19.08
C GLU A 201 -0.77 14.75 -18.75
N ARG A 202 -0.06 13.76 -19.25
CA ARG A 202 -0.35 12.34 -19.02
C ARG A 202 0.90 11.63 -18.52
N GLY A 203 0.70 10.61 -17.69
CA GLY A 203 1.81 9.83 -17.18
C GLY A 203 1.34 8.70 -16.27
N GLN A 204 2.32 8.04 -15.68
CA GLN A 204 2.11 7.04 -14.66
C GLN A 204 2.89 7.45 -13.41
N ASN A 205 2.25 7.26 -12.25
CA ASN A 205 2.91 7.38 -10.96
C ASN A 205 3.21 5.98 -10.44
N THR A 206 4.38 5.83 -9.87
CA THR A 206 4.83 4.58 -9.26
C THR A 206 5.18 4.82 -7.81
N LEU A 207 4.58 4.04 -6.91
CA LEU A 207 4.86 4.02 -5.48
C LEU A 207 5.49 2.67 -5.15
N SER A 208 6.80 2.65 -4.91
CA SER A 208 7.56 1.44 -4.62
C SER A 208 7.77 1.30 -3.11
N LEU A 209 7.43 0.12 -2.57
CA LEU A 209 7.50 -0.19 -1.14
C LEU A 209 8.46 -1.35 -0.90
N LEU A 210 9.20 -1.26 0.19
CA LEU A 210 9.95 -2.37 0.76
C LEU A 210 9.42 -2.63 2.17
N ASN A 211 8.91 -3.84 2.40
CA ASN A 211 8.29 -4.25 3.65
C ASN A 211 9.03 -5.45 4.26
N ILE A 212 8.94 -5.58 5.57
CA ILE A 212 9.32 -6.78 6.33
C ILE A 212 8.02 -7.39 6.86
N PRO A 213 7.45 -8.41 6.19
CA PRO A 213 6.26 -9.11 6.67
C PRO A 213 6.61 -10.11 7.77
N LEU A 214 5.69 -10.25 8.74
CA LEU A 214 5.64 -11.31 9.73
C LEU A 214 4.25 -11.94 9.67
N ASN A 215 4.18 -13.19 9.27
CA ASN A 215 2.93 -13.91 9.03
C ASN A 215 2.78 -15.07 10.01
N ILE A 216 1.56 -15.26 10.50
CA ILE A 216 1.12 -16.44 11.23
C ILE A 216 -0.06 -17.05 10.50
N GLY A 217 -0.08 -18.36 10.33
CA GLY A 217 -1.12 -19.06 9.61
C GLY A 217 -1.58 -20.33 10.32
N TYR A 218 -2.83 -20.69 10.08
CA TYR A 218 -3.41 -21.98 10.44
C TYR A 218 -3.87 -22.69 9.17
N GLN A 219 -3.39 -23.92 8.96
CA GLN A 219 -3.66 -24.71 7.76
C GLN A 219 -4.28 -26.05 8.11
N LYS A 220 -5.21 -26.49 7.28
CA LYS A 220 -5.84 -27.82 7.38
C LYS A 220 -5.73 -28.56 6.06
N LYS A 221 -5.39 -29.84 6.13
CA LYS A 221 -5.32 -30.71 4.95
C LYS A 221 -6.74 -31.07 4.48
N LEU A 222 -7.01 -30.80 3.20
CA LEU A 222 -8.25 -31.14 2.49
C LEU A 222 -7.91 -31.95 1.23
N GLY A 223 -7.91 -33.28 1.35
CA GLY A 223 -7.48 -34.14 0.25
C GLY A 223 -6.01 -33.91 -0.14
N SER A 224 -5.78 -33.55 -1.41
CA SER A 224 -4.45 -33.23 -1.96
C SER A 224 -4.01 -31.79 -1.73
N TRP A 225 -4.90 -30.93 -1.22
CA TRP A 225 -4.65 -29.54 -0.91
C TRP A 225 -4.52 -29.32 0.60
N LYS A 226 -3.78 -28.29 0.97
CA LYS A 226 -3.88 -27.66 2.28
C LYS A 226 -4.55 -26.31 2.08
N VAL A 227 -5.55 -26.02 2.89
CA VAL A 227 -6.21 -24.70 2.91
C VAL A 227 -5.94 -24.06 4.24
N GLY A 228 -5.54 -22.80 4.24
CA GLY A 228 -5.18 -22.07 5.42
C GLY A 228 -5.71 -20.66 5.44
N LEU A 229 -5.73 -20.09 6.65
CA LEU A 229 -5.93 -18.68 6.90
C LEU A 229 -4.63 -18.13 7.48
N GLU A 230 -4.14 -17.04 6.90
CA GLU A 230 -2.92 -16.37 7.34
C GLU A 230 -3.25 -14.93 7.75
N ALA A 231 -2.72 -14.51 8.89
CA ALA A 231 -2.73 -13.12 9.32
C ALA A 231 -1.29 -12.61 9.36
N GLY A 232 -1.07 -11.40 8.92
CA GLY A 232 0.27 -10.82 8.83
C GLY A 232 0.32 -9.38 9.34
N LEU A 233 1.48 -9.04 9.86
CA LEU A 233 1.89 -7.66 10.12
C LEU A 233 3.06 -7.33 9.20
N GLY A 234 3.04 -6.16 8.59
CA GLY A 234 4.12 -5.66 7.75
C GLY A 234 4.73 -4.39 8.33
N LEU A 235 6.04 -4.32 8.39
CA LEU A 235 6.79 -3.10 8.71
C LEU A 235 7.33 -2.52 7.41
N ASN A 236 6.86 -1.35 7.01
CA ASN A 236 7.42 -0.64 5.85
C ASN A 236 8.75 0.02 6.24
N VAL A 237 9.80 -0.33 5.54
CA VAL A 237 11.15 0.22 5.75
C VAL A 237 11.51 1.30 4.75
N ARG A 238 10.87 1.30 3.58
CA ARG A 238 11.10 2.30 2.55
C ARG A 238 9.88 2.48 1.65
N LEU A 239 9.53 3.74 1.40
CA LEU A 239 8.61 4.17 0.35
C LEU A 239 9.35 5.12 -0.60
N LYS A 240 9.26 4.87 -1.90
CA LYS A 240 9.75 5.75 -2.96
C LYS A 240 8.60 6.06 -3.91
N SER A 241 8.40 7.34 -4.22
CA SER A 241 7.40 7.80 -5.19
C SER A 241 8.09 8.40 -6.41
N SER A 242 7.50 8.20 -7.58
CA SER A 242 7.91 8.82 -8.84
C SER A 242 6.70 9.07 -9.72
N GLY A 243 6.81 10.04 -10.63
CA GLY A 243 5.72 10.43 -11.52
C GLY A 243 5.38 11.91 -11.39
N LYS A 244 4.10 12.25 -11.53
CA LYS A 244 3.59 13.62 -11.55
C LYS A 244 2.48 13.82 -10.53
N ILE A 245 2.37 15.04 -10.02
CA ILE A 245 1.30 15.46 -9.10
C ILE A 245 0.78 16.83 -9.52
N LEU A 246 -0.50 17.06 -9.29
CA LEU A 246 -1.13 18.35 -9.44
C LEU A 246 -1.19 19.06 -8.07
N LEU A 247 -0.56 20.22 -7.99
CA LEU A 247 -0.61 21.08 -6.80
C LEU A 247 -1.85 21.98 -6.81
N ALA A 248 -2.14 22.60 -5.68
CA ALA A 248 -3.31 23.48 -5.50
C ALA A 248 -3.38 24.64 -6.51
N GLU A 249 -2.25 25.08 -7.01
CA GLU A 249 -2.11 26.15 -8.01
C GLU A 249 -2.33 25.66 -9.46
N GLN A 250 -2.83 24.43 -9.65
CA GLN A 250 -2.97 23.78 -10.95
C GLN A 250 -1.64 23.60 -11.69
N ASP A 251 -0.54 23.61 -10.96
CA ASP A 251 0.80 23.38 -11.47
C ASP A 251 1.17 21.89 -11.37
N VAL A 252 1.60 21.31 -12.50
CA VAL A 252 2.01 19.90 -12.55
C VAL A 252 3.51 19.82 -12.27
N LYS A 253 3.87 19.12 -11.19
CA LYS A 253 5.26 18.91 -10.79
C LYS A 253 5.64 17.44 -10.75
N SER A 254 6.95 17.19 -10.89
CA SER A 254 7.51 15.85 -10.70
C SER A 254 7.51 15.47 -9.22
N LEU A 255 7.03 14.26 -8.88
CA LEU A 255 7.11 13.72 -7.53
C LEU A 255 8.55 13.48 -7.06
N ALA A 256 9.48 13.31 -7.99
CA ALA A 256 10.90 13.14 -7.67
C ALA A 256 11.52 14.40 -7.06
N ASP A 257 11.01 15.58 -7.43
CA ASP A 257 11.51 16.88 -6.97
C ASP A 257 10.83 17.36 -5.66
N LEU A 258 9.81 16.63 -5.21
CA LEU A 258 8.92 17.02 -4.11
C LEU A 258 9.01 16.05 -2.92
N ASN A 259 10.09 16.15 -2.15
CA ASN A 259 10.30 15.27 -0.98
C ASN A 259 9.28 15.44 0.16
N TYR A 260 8.41 16.45 0.06
CA TYR A 260 7.41 16.77 1.11
C TYR A 260 6.01 16.22 0.81
N ILE A 261 5.79 15.51 -0.30
CA ILE A 261 4.46 14.97 -0.66
C ILE A 261 4.21 13.65 0.04
N TYR A 262 5.11 12.69 -0.10
CA TYR A 262 4.99 11.37 0.50
C TYR A 262 6.07 11.14 1.56
N LYS A 263 5.72 10.38 2.59
CA LYS A 263 6.68 9.90 3.59
C LYS A 263 7.67 8.94 2.94
N THR A 264 8.86 8.84 3.49
CA THR A 264 9.86 7.83 3.07
C THR A 264 9.62 6.47 3.72
N LYS A 265 8.80 6.42 4.78
CA LYS A 265 8.37 5.22 5.51
C LYS A 265 6.94 5.44 6.00
N ILE A 266 6.11 4.43 5.84
CA ILE A 266 4.67 4.51 6.18
C ILE A 266 4.28 3.66 7.39
N GLY A 267 5.28 3.10 8.12
CA GLY A 267 5.05 2.38 9.36
C GLY A 267 4.47 0.99 9.18
N LEU A 268 3.38 0.68 9.89
CA LEU A 268 2.81 -0.65 9.98
C LEU A 268 1.65 -0.87 9.01
N SER A 269 1.54 -2.11 8.56
CA SER A 269 0.39 -2.64 7.83
C SER A 269 -0.10 -3.94 8.48
N ALA A 270 -1.34 -4.31 8.21
CA ALA A 270 -1.87 -5.63 8.54
C ALA A 270 -2.44 -6.29 7.29
N GLY A 271 -2.39 -7.60 7.24
CA GLY A 271 -2.89 -8.39 6.14
C GLY A 271 -3.62 -9.64 6.59
N LEU A 272 -4.60 -10.04 5.78
CA LEU A 272 -5.27 -11.32 5.87
C LEU A 272 -5.18 -12.03 4.53
N ALA A 273 -4.85 -13.32 4.54
CA ALA A 273 -4.77 -14.13 3.34
C ALA A 273 -5.42 -15.49 3.55
N ILE A 274 -5.97 -16.03 2.46
CA ILE A 274 -6.36 -17.44 2.39
C ILE A 274 -5.29 -18.13 1.57
N SER A 275 -4.68 -19.19 2.09
CA SER A 275 -3.66 -19.94 1.38
C SER A 275 -4.21 -21.28 0.87
N PHE A 276 -3.93 -21.56 -0.38
CA PHE A 276 -4.17 -22.85 -1.01
C PHE A 276 -2.81 -23.44 -1.38
N GLU A 277 -2.40 -24.50 -0.71
CA GLU A 277 -1.13 -25.16 -0.95
C GLU A 277 -1.35 -26.55 -1.51
N ARG A 278 -0.64 -26.92 -2.59
CA ARG A 278 -0.62 -28.25 -3.17
C ARG A 278 0.81 -28.77 -3.20
N HIS A 279 1.06 -29.90 -2.56
CA HIS A 279 2.35 -30.56 -2.66
C HIS A 279 2.58 -31.13 -4.06
N LEU A 280 3.67 -30.67 -4.71
CA LEU A 280 4.13 -31.20 -5.98
C LEU A 280 5.11 -32.37 -5.75
N SER A 281 5.90 -32.29 -4.67
CA SER A 281 6.82 -33.33 -4.22
C SER A 281 6.94 -33.35 -2.71
N LYS A 282 7.84 -34.19 -2.16
CA LYS A 282 8.12 -34.24 -0.72
C LYS A 282 8.66 -32.91 -0.18
N HIS A 283 9.32 -32.13 -1.01
CA HIS A 283 10.01 -30.90 -0.62
C HIS A 283 9.44 -29.65 -1.25
N VAL A 284 8.60 -29.76 -2.28
CA VAL A 284 8.12 -28.60 -3.04
C VAL A 284 6.60 -28.57 -3.05
N SER A 285 6.05 -27.40 -2.76
CA SER A 285 4.63 -27.11 -2.83
C SER A 285 4.39 -25.90 -3.72
N PHE A 286 3.30 -25.90 -4.45
CA PHE A 286 2.74 -24.76 -5.15
C PHE A 286 1.69 -24.08 -4.27
N MET A 287 1.63 -22.75 -4.31
CA MET A 287 0.73 -21.96 -3.48
C MET A 287 -0.03 -20.92 -4.30
N ILE A 288 -1.27 -20.67 -3.88
CA ILE A 288 -2.10 -19.56 -4.35
C ILE A 288 -2.62 -18.84 -3.10
N LYS A 289 -2.47 -17.50 -3.06
CA LYS A 289 -2.83 -16.68 -1.91
C LYS A 289 -3.59 -15.43 -2.34
N PRO A 290 -4.94 -15.42 -2.35
CA PRO A 290 -5.69 -14.18 -2.27
C PRO A 290 -5.45 -13.52 -0.91
N GLN A 291 -5.13 -12.23 -0.92
CA GLN A 291 -4.80 -11.47 0.29
C GLN A 291 -5.33 -10.04 0.24
N TYR A 292 -5.70 -9.53 1.39
CA TYR A 292 -6.06 -8.13 1.61
C TYR A 292 -5.07 -7.52 2.60
N ILE A 293 -4.54 -6.33 2.25
CA ILE A 293 -3.56 -5.60 3.06
C ILE A 293 -4.08 -4.19 3.28
N THR A 294 -4.04 -3.72 4.52
CA THR A 294 -4.34 -2.34 4.92
C THR A 294 -3.14 -1.69 5.60
N TYR A 295 -2.90 -0.41 5.31
CA TYR A 295 -1.84 0.38 5.94
C TYR A 295 -2.45 1.32 6.96
N PHE A 296 -1.92 1.30 8.19
CA PHE A 296 -2.48 2.10 9.30
C PHE A 296 -2.09 3.57 9.26
N SER A 297 -1.06 3.92 8.53
CA SER A 297 -0.53 5.28 8.49
C SER A 297 -0.89 5.99 7.20
N ASP A 298 -1.12 7.29 7.31
CA ASP A 298 -1.14 8.19 6.17
C ASP A 298 0.21 8.17 5.44
N TRP A 299 0.17 8.06 4.11
CA TRP A 299 1.35 8.03 3.24
C TRP A 299 1.89 9.42 2.94
N SER A 300 1.05 10.44 3.14
CA SER A 300 1.43 11.84 2.92
C SER A 300 2.30 12.37 4.05
N GLN A 301 3.18 13.32 3.73
CA GLN A 301 3.88 14.10 4.76
C GLN A 301 2.89 14.99 5.51
N ASN A 302 3.21 15.30 6.77
CA ASN A 302 2.36 16.14 7.62
C ASN A 302 2.16 17.57 7.06
N SER A 303 3.08 18.03 6.22
CA SER A 303 2.98 19.32 5.51
C SER A 303 2.04 19.30 4.32
N ASN A 304 1.61 18.11 3.86
CA ASN A 304 0.68 17.99 2.75
C ASN A 304 -0.77 18.13 3.26
N PRO A 305 -1.58 19.04 2.70
CA PRO A 305 -2.96 19.21 3.12
C PRO A 305 -3.87 18.02 2.76
N VAL A 306 -3.41 17.13 1.87
CA VAL A 306 -4.16 15.95 1.45
C VAL A 306 -3.54 14.69 2.02
N SER A 307 -4.26 14.02 2.90
CA SER A 307 -3.93 12.70 3.44
C SER A 307 -4.28 11.60 2.46
N VAL A 308 -3.38 10.65 2.28
CA VAL A 308 -3.53 9.54 1.31
C VAL A 308 -3.30 8.21 2.02
N TYR A 309 -4.26 7.31 1.89
CA TYR A 309 -4.20 5.93 2.40
C TYR A 309 -4.41 4.94 1.27
N TYR A 310 -3.84 3.76 1.41
CA TYR A 310 -4.05 2.66 0.46
C TYR A 310 -4.43 1.39 1.19
N ASP A 311 -5.37 0.67 0.58
CA ASP A 311 -5.63 -0.74 0.82
C ASP A 311 -5.32 -1.52 -0.46
N MET A 312 -5.02 -2.80 -0.34
CA MET A 312 -4.71 -3.64 -1.49
C MET A 312 -5.42 -4.98 -1.39
N LEU A 313 -6.11 -5.37 -2.47
CA LEU A 313 -6.57 -6.73 -2.68
C LEU A 313 -5.69 -7.35 -3.74
N SER A 314 -5.00 -8.44 -3.43
CA SER A 314 -4.07 -9.07 -4.37
C SER A 314 -4.21 -10.59 -4.42
N LEU A 315 -3.78 -11.16 -5.52
CA LEU A 315 -3.67 -12.59 -5.74
C LEU A 315 -2.20 -12.91 -6.03
N SER A 316 -1.59 -13.70 -5.16
CA SER A 316 -0.21 -14.15 -5.30
C SER A 316 -0.14 -15.63 -5.62
N VAL A 317 0.84 -16.01 -6.41
CA VAL A 317 1.24 -17.40 -6.66
C VAL A 317 2.67 -17.60 -6.22
N GLY A 318 2.99 -18.79 -5.74
CA GLY A 318 4.32 -19.04 -5.22
C GLY A 318 4.70 -20.50 -5.12
N ILE A 319 5.96 -20.68 -4.74
CA ILE A 319 6.55 -21.98 -4.49
C ILE A 319 7.13 -21.95 -3.07
N ARG A 320 6.83 -23.01 -2.30
CA ARG A 320 7.40 -23.26 -0.99
C ARG A 320 8.29 -24.50 -1.04
N HIS A 321 9.53 -24.37 -0.62
CA HIS A 321 10.48 -25.45 -0.50
C HIS A 321 10.69 -25.80 0.97
N TYR A 322 10.51 -27.07 1.32
CA TYR A 322 10.69 -27.62 2.67
C TYR A 322 12.01 -28.32 2.83
N PHE A 323 12.62 -28.17 3.99
CA PHE A 323 13.89 -28.81 4.38
C PHE A 323 13.70 -29.94 5.38
#